data_01b1a3506f7f43e9bb8c189d05c3ffc5
#
_entry.id   01b1a3506f7f43e9bb8c189d05c3ffc5
#
_cell.length_a   1.000
_cell.length_b   1.000
_cell.length_c   1.000
_cell.angle_alpha   90.00
_cell.angle_beta   90.00
_cell.angle_gamma   90.00
#
_symmetry.space_group_name_H-M   'P 1'
#
loop_
_entity.id
_entity.type
_entity.pdbx_description
1 polymer ?
#
loop_
_entity_poly.entity_id
_entity_poly.type
_entity_poly.pdbx_seq_one_letter_code
_entity_poly.pdbx_strand_id
1 'polypeptide(L)'
;MPRKLIMCGDHPVLAFEYDPESGRACSSGEVLDHDRLPLEFTTHGKSALYVKRIDEWWRSRAIPSTRDGIRRVLESLGAASTGELLDRTYGLSLSDQYWVRREDDPAEWKDVNFFDNPFDEALGEILLTSYSSSHDISLNAPDVSTGGDLPKRWTIDKNTGRRLLVKSGRTGQEPMNEVIASRLCARLGVPAVPYSLARSGNRLVCTCEDMLTNHEELVSAWQVLQSVKTTNGL
;
A
#
# COMPACT_ATOMS: atom_id res chain seq x y z
N MET A 1 11.43 -6.13 25.00
CA MET A 1 11.47 -5.28 23.79
C MET A 1 10.07 -4.75 23.49
N PRO A 2 9.92 -3.59 22.87
CA PRO A 2 8.59 -3.11 22.49
C PRO A 2 7.97 -4.04 21.47
N ARG A 3 6.63 -4.17 21.52
CA ARG A 3 5.86 -5.05 20.65
C ARG A 3 5.03 -4.24 19.67
N LYS A 4 4.91 -4.77 18.45
CA LYS A 4 3.99 -4.34 17.43
C LYS A 4 2.97 -5.43 17.13
N LEU A 5 1.79 -5.01 16.70
CA LEU A 5 0.70 -5.87 16.24
C LEU A 5 0.49 -5.65 14.75
N ILE A 6 0.48 -6.73 13.98
CA ILE A 6 -0.15 -6.72 12.65
C ILE A 6 -1.65 -6.89 12.90
N MET A 7 -2.41 -5.97 12.35
CA MET A 7 -3.87 -5.92 12.44
C MET A 7 -4.47 -6.26 11.07
N CYS A 8 -5.64 -6.89 11.07
CA CYS A 8 -6.54 -6.99 9.93
C CYS A 8 -7.86 -6.31 10.31
N GLY A 9 -8.09 -5.10 9.83
CA GLY A 9 -9.15 -4.25 10.38
C GLY A 9 -8.97 -4.06 11.88
N ASP A 10 -9.99 -4.36 12.66
CA ASP A 10 -9.96 -4.26 14.13
C ASP A 10 -9.34 -5.48 14.83
N HIS A 11 -8.95 -6.53 14.09
CA HIS A 11 -8.48 -7.79 14.66
C HIS A 11 -6.95 -7.86 14.69
N PRO A 12 -6.32 -8.06 15.86
CA PRO A 12 -4.90 -8.37 15.93
C PRO A 12 -4.66 -9.80 15.41
N VAL A 13 -3.77 -9.95 14.42
CA VAL A 13 -3.51 -11.24 13.77
C VAL A 13 -2.14 -11.82 14.10
N LEU A 14 -1.16 -10.94 14.39
CA LEU A 14 0.19 -11.35 14.75
C LEU A 14 0.85 -10.30 15.64
N ALA A 15 1.52 -10.74 16.70
CA ALA A 15 2.33 -9.89 17.57
C ALA A 15 3.81 -10.23 17.43
N PHE A 16 4.67 -9.22 17.39
CA PHE A 16 6.12 -9.41 17.29
C PHE A 16 6.90 -8.33 18.02
N GLU A 17 8.09 -8.68 18.48
CA GLU A 17 9.04 -7.70 19.04
C GLU A 17 9.83 -7.04 17.92
N TYR A 18 10.14 -5.77 18.10
CA TYR A 18 10.93 -5.01 17.14
C TYR A 18 12.01 -4.18 17.83
N ASP A 19 13.06 -3.89 17.07
CA ASP A 19 14.12 -2.97 17.48
C ASP A 19 13.71 -1.53 17.11
N PRO A 20 13.55 -0.61 18.07
CA PRO A 20 13.15 0.77 17.81
C PRO A 20 14.15 1.57 16.96
N GLU A 21 15.43 1.20 16.98
CA GLU A 21 16.47 1.92 16.23
C GLU A 21 16.46 1.55 14.75
N SER A 22 16.36 0.26 14.45
CA SER A 22 16.34 -0.25 13.06
C SER A 22 14.93 -0.41 12.47
N GLY A 23 13.90 -0.40 13.31
CA GLY A 23 12.51 -0.71 12.91
C GLY A 23 12.27 -2.18 12.52
N ARG A 24 13.27 -3.05 12.73
CA ARG A 24 13.21 -4.45 12.31
C ARG A 24 12.56 -5.36 13.34
N ALA A 25 11.90 -6.41 12.86
CA ALA A 25 11.44 -7.48 13.74
C ALA A 25 12.63 -8.21 14.40
N CYS A 26 12.52 -8.48 15.70
CA CYS A 26 13.52 -9.19 16.50
C CYS A 26 13.06 -10.58 16.93
N SER A 27 11.74 -10.86 16.87
CA SER A 27 11.19 -12.16 17.25
C SER A 27 10.42 -12.79 16.09
N SER A 28 10.23 -14.10 16.15
CA SER A 28 9.51 -14.89 15.13
C SER A 28 8.01 -14.61 15.05
N GLY A 29 7.50 -13.76 15.93
CA GLY A 29 6.08 -13.44 16.01
C GLY A 29 5.24 -14.51 16.71
N GLU A 30 4.16 -14.06 17.32
CA GLU A 30 3.11 -14.86 17.92
C GLU A 30 1.86 -14.70 17.07
N VAL A 31 1.34 -15.80 16.51
CA VAL A 31 0.10 -15.77 15.73
C VAL A 31 -1.09 -15.71 16.70
N LEU A 32 -1.91 -14.68 16.55
CA LEU A 32 -3.09 -14.43 17.37
C LEU A 32 -4.38 -14.89 16.67
N ASP A 33 -4.44 -14.77 15.34
CA ASP A 33 -5.58 -15.20 14.53
C ASP A 33 -5.07 -15.80 13.22
N HIS A 34 -5.20 -17.11 13.05
CA HIS A 34 -4.73 -17.84 11.87
C HIS A 34 -5.59 -17.59 10.63
N ASP A 35 -6.87 -17.33 10.81
CA ASP A 35 -7.83 -17.23 9.70
C ASP A 35 -7.73 -15.88 8.98
N ARG A 36 -7.13 -14.89 9.64
CA ARG A 36 -6.94 -13.52 9.11
C ARG A 36 -5.49 -13.14 8.83
N LEU A 37 -4.59 -14.12 8.82
CA LEU A 37 -3.19 -13.84 8.45
C LEU A 37 -3.07 -13.42 6.99
N PRO A 38 -2.16 -12.48 6.65
CA PRO A 38 -1.78 -12.26 5.26
C PRO A 38 -1.41 -13.57 4.57
N LEU A 39 -1.76 -13.71 3.28
CA LEU A 39 -1.54 -14.95 2.52
C LEU A 39 -0.10 -15.45 2.59
N GLU A 40 0.87 -14.56 2.64
CA GLU A 40 2.30 -14.88 2.72
C GLU A 40 2.68 -15.61 4.01
N PHE A 41 1.84 -15.52 5.03
CA PHE A 41 2.06 -16.16 6.33
C PHE A 41 1.33 -17.50 6.50
N THR A 42 0.31 -17.77 5.68
CA THR A 42 -0.55 -18.96 5.83
C THR A 42 0.11 -20.28 5.42
N THR A 43 1.20 -20.24 4.67
CA THR A 43 1.76 -21.41 3.97
C THR A 43 2.60 -22.37 4.82
N HIS A 44 2.71 -22.17 6.12
CA HIS A 44 3.74 -22.88 6.90
C HIS A 44 3.29 -23.62 8.14
N GLY A 45 2.05 -23.89 8.34
CA GLY A 45 1.56 -24.85 9.37
C GLY A 45 2.28 -24.89 10.75
N LYS A 46 3.24 -24.00 10.99
CA LYS A 46 4.02 -23.87 12.22
C LYS A 46 3.83 -22.50 12.80
N SER A 47 3.58 -22.42 14.07
CA SER A 47 3.31 -21.23 14.88
C SER A 47 4.48 -20.20 14.96
N ALA A 48 5.63 -20.49 14.38
CA ALA A 48 6.78 -19.59 14.39
C ALA A 48 7.01 -19.00 12.99
N LEU A 49 6.43 -17.83 12.74
CA LEU A 49 6.81 -17.02 11.57
C LEU A 49 8.23 -16.51 11.76
N TYR A 50 9.08 -16.82 10.80
CA TYR A 50 10.47 -16.38 10.85
C TYR A 50 10.54 -14.85 10.81
N VAL A 51 11.38 -14.26 11.65
CA VAL A 51 11.68 -12.81 11.71
C VAL A 51 11.84 -12.20 10.31
N LYS A 52 12.59 -12.88 9.44
CA LYS A 52 12.83 -12.44 8.07
C LYS A 52 11.54 -12.22 7.25
N ARG A 53 10.51 -13.05 7.44
CA ARG A 53 9.24 -12.92 6.70
C ARG A 53 8.42 -11.73 7.13
N ILE A 54 8.41 -11.44 8.42
CA ILE A 54 7.75 -10.25 8.95
C ILE A 54 8.41 -9.01 8.36
N ASP A 55 9.75 -8.96 8.36
CA ASP A 55 10.50 -7.86 7.75
C ASP A 55 10.26 -7.73 6.24
N GLU A 56 10.27 -8.84 5.50
CA GLU A 56 10.03 -8.85 4.05
C GLU A 56 8.61 -8.36 3.72
N TRP A 57 7.61 -8.87 4.42
CA TRP A 57 6.23 -8.44 4.26
C TRP A 57 6.07 -6.96 4.58
N TRP A 58 6.61 -6.50 5.71
CA TRP A 58 6.54 -5.11 6.12
C TRP A 58 7.17 -4.18 5.08
N ARG A 59 8.39 -4.49 4.65
CA ARG A 59 9.09 -3.69 3.64
C ARG A 59 8.42 -3.71 2.27
N SER A 60 7.78 -4.80 1.89
CA SER A 60 7.07 -4.88 0.62
C SER A 60 5.89 -3.89 0.52
N ARG A 61 5.41 -3.41 1.66
CA ARG A 61 4.35 -2.40 1.74
C ARG A 61 4.85 -0.97 1.54
N ALA A 62 6.15 -0.73 1.67
CA ALA A 62 6.70 0.61 1.48
C ALA A 62 6.68 1.02 0.00
N ILE A 63 6.50 2.32 -0.23
CA ILE A 63 6.72 2.89 -1.56
C ILE A 63 8.14 2.55 -2.04
N PRO A 64 8.33 2.09 -3.28
CA PRO A 64 9.65 1.76 -3.79
C PRO A 64 10.60 2.96 -3.73
N SER A 65 11.81 2.74 -3.23
CA SER A 65 12.87 3.76 -3.17
C SER A 65 13.33 4.23 -4.56
N THR A 66 12.99 3.48 -5.61
CA THR A 66 13.25 3.77 -7.02
C THR A 66 12.19 4.65 -7.67
N ARG A 67 11.07 4.91 -6.97
CA ARG A 67 9.97 5.73 -7.53
C ARG A 67 10.44 7.15 -7.79
N ASP A 68 10.05 7.68 -8.96
CA ASP A 68 10.32 9.07 -9.31
C ASP A 68 9.74 10.04 -8.25
N GLY A 69 10.53 11.02 -7.84
CA GLY A 69 10.12 12.04 -6.85
C GLY A 69 10.28 11.63 -5.37
N ILE A 70 10.53 10.36 -5.04
CA ILE A 70 10.58 9.88 -3.65
C ILE A 70 11.60 10.61 -2.79
N ARG A 71 12.78 10.94 -3.34
CA ARG A 71 13.84 11.66 -2.59
C ARG A 71 13.34 13.00 -2.07
N ARG A 72 12.61 13.77 -2.89
CA ARG A 72 12.04 15.06 -2.49
C ARG A 72 10.99 14.91 -1.41
N VAL A 73 10.17 13.85 -1.50
CA VAL A 73 9.18 13.53 -0.46
C VAL A 73 9.88 13.25 0.86
N LEU A 74 10.92 12.42 0.87
CA LEU A 74 11.69 12.11 2.08
C LEU A 74 12.30 13.38 2.69
N GLU A 75 12.92 14.22 1.86
CA GLU A 75 13.49 15.52 2.28
C GLU A 75 12.42 16.45 2.88
N SER A 76 11.28 16.58 2.20
CA SER A 76 10.17 17.44 2.66
C SER A 76 9.55 16.99 3.98
N LEU A 77 9.54 15.68 4.24
CA LEU A 77 8.98 15.08 5.45
C LEU A 77 10.02 14.83 6.57
N GLY A 78 11.28 15.18 6.31
CA GLY A 78 12.37 14.91 7.23
C GLY A 78 12.53 13.43 7.56
N ALA A 79 12.26 12.56 6.58
CA ALA A 79 12.35 11.11 6.73
C ALA A 79 13.62 10.56 6.06
N ALA A 80 14.33 9.67 6.76
CA ALA A 80 15.57 9.10 6.25
C ALA A 80 15.33 7.99 5.20
N SER A 81 14.15 7.36 5.22
CA SER A 81 13.84 6.24 4.32
C SER A 81 12.34 6.05 4.10
N THR A 82 11.99 5.31 3.06
CA THR A 82 10.59 4.90 2.81
C THR A 82 10.06 3.96 3.89
N GLY A 83 10.93 3.20 4.56
CA GLY A 83 10.57 2.37 5.70
C GLY A 83 10.14 3.21 6.91
N GLU A 84 10.80 4.35 7.13
CA GLU A 84 10.40 5.29 8.19
C GLU A 84 9.05 5.93 7.88
N LEU A 85 8.78 6.30 6.63
CA LEU A 85 7.45 6.77 6.22
C LEU A 85 6.38 5.73 6.50
N LEU A 86 6.65 4.49 6.13
CA LEU A 86 5.72 3.38 6.37
C LEU A 86 5.41 3.22 7.85
N ASP A 87 6.42 3.32 8.71
CA ASP A 87 6.27 3.19 10.17
C ASP A 87 5.41 4.32 10.77
N ARG A 88 5.61 5.55 10.29
CA ARG A 88 4.83 6.73 10.70
C ARG A 88 3.36 6.68 10.26
N THR A 89 3.03 5.86 9.25
CA THR A 89 1.70 5.76 8.63
C THR A 89 1.00 4.44 8.90
N TYR A 90 1.45 3.69 9.90
CA TYR A 90 0.93 2.35 10.22
C TYR A 90 1.01 1.35 9.06
N GLY A 91 1.62 1.69 7.95
CA GLY A 91 1.59 0.89 6.72
C GLY A 91 0.22 0.72 6.11
N LEU A 92 -0.70 1.64 6.38
CA LEU A 92 -2.05 1.66 5.82
C LEU A 92 -2.03 1.72 4.30
N SER A 93 -2.97 1.04 3.66
CA SER A 93 -3.09 0.96 2.20
C SER A 93 -4.55 0.98 1.76
N LEU A 94 -4.79 1.27 0.49
CA LEU A 94 -6.05 1.01 -0.21
C LEU A 94 -6.04 -0.33 -0.97
N SER A 95 -5.04 -1.18 -0.73
CA SER A 95 -4.96 -2.52 -1.35
C SER A 95 -5.39 -3.66 -0.41
N ASP A 96 -5.53 -3.40 0.86
CA ASP A 96 -5.90 -4.40 1.87
C ASP A 96 -6.27 -3.74 3.20
N GLN A 97 -6.61 -4.56 4.19
CA GLN A 97 -7.00 -4.13 5.53
C GLN A 97 -5.89 -4.29 6.56
N TYR A 98 -4.67 -4.63 6.13
CA TYR A 98 -3.57 -4.83 7.06
C TYR A 98 -2.89 -3.52 7.42
N TRP A 99 -2.59 -3.39 8.70
CA TRP A 99 -1.82 -2.27 9.24
C TRP A 99 -1.03 -2.70 10.46
N VAL A 100 -0.06 -1.89 10.88
CA VAL A 100 0.81 -2.23 12.00
C VAL A 100 0.82 -1.10 12.99
N ARG A 101 0.49 -1.39 14.24
CA ARG A 101 0.56 -0.44 15.34
C ARG A 101 1.42 -0.97 16.48
N ARG A 102 1.85 -0.11 17.36
CA ARG A 102 2.42 -0.53 18.64
C ARG A 102 1.31 -1.15 19.49
N GLU A 103 1.68 -2.08 20.37
CA GLU A 103 0.72 -2.74 21.26
C GLU A 103 0.01 -1.75 22.21
N ASP A 104 0.73 -0.70 22.62
CA ASP A 104 0.24 0.37 23.50
C ASP A 104 -0.45 1.54 22.75
N ASP A 105 -0.51 1.52 21.43
CA ASP A 105 -1.13 2.56 20.63
C ASP A 105 -2.66 2.40 20.64
N PRO A 106 -3.44 3.46 20.99
CA PRO A 106 -4.89 3.39 21.07
C PRO A 106 -5.60 3.50 19.71
N ALA A 107 -4.88 3.62 18.59
CA ALA A 107 -5.47 3.78 17.27
C ALA A 107 -6.44 2.62 16.95
N GLU A 108 -7.59 2.93 16.40
CA GLU A 108 -8.61 1.99 15.95
C GLU A 108 -8.78 2.05 14.42
N TRP A 109 -9.10 0.91 13.79
CA TRP A 109 -9.26 0.82 12.34
C TRP A 109 -10.22 1.86 11.76
N LYS A 110 -11.37 2.06 12.42
CA LYS A 110 -12.37 3.01 11.97
C LYS A 110 -11.86 4.46 11.84
N ASP A 111 -10.83 4.82 12.63
CA ASP A 111 -10.30 6.18 12.69
C ASP A 111 -9.13 6.42 11.74
N VAL A 112 -8.46 5.35 11.29
CA VAL A 112 -7.21 5.47 10.54
C VAL A 112 -7.29 4.95 9.10
N ASN A 113 -8.24 4.04 8.77
CA ASN A 113 -8.30 3.44 7.44
C ASN A 113 -8.61 4.47 6.34
N PHE A 114 -8.10 4.23 5.14
CA PHE A 114 -8.31 5.11 3.98
C PHE A 114 -9.59 4.79 3.18
N PHE A 115 -10.30 3.70 3.50
CA PHE A 115 -11.54 3.34 2.83
C PHE A 115 -12.70 4.24 3.26
N ASP A 116 -12.77 4.57 4.55
CA ASP A 116 -13.88 5.32 5.13
C ASP A 116 -13.49 6.76 5.48
N ASN A 117 -12.18 7.02 5.69
CA ASN A 117 -11.69 8.32 6.11
C ASN A 117 -11.09 9.13 4.94
N PRO A 118 -11.17 10.47 5.00
CA PRO A 118 -10.45 11.32 4.07
C PRO A 118 -8.93 11.21 4.28
N PHE A 119 -8.18 11.48 3.22
CA PHE A 119 -6.72 11.50 3.26
C PHE A 119 -6.17 12.77 2.56
N ASP A 120 -4.91 13.08 2.84
CA ASP A 120 -4.22 14.22 2.23
C ASP A 120 -3.74 13.85 0.82
N GLU A 121 -3.98 14.72 -0.14
CA GLU A 121 -3.59 14.52 -1.54
C GLU A 121 -2.26 15.21 -1.90
N ALA A 122 -1.70 16.07 -1.03
CA ALA A 122 -0.50 16.84 -1.33
C ALA A 122 0.73 15.94 -1.58
N LEU A 123 0.86 14.89 -0.78
CA LEU A 123 1.92 13.88 -0.96
C LEU A 123 1.83 13.21 -2.34
N GLY A 124 0.63 12.75 -2.69
CA GLY A 124 0.37 12.11 -3.98
C GLY A 124 0.63 13.06 -5.16
N GLU A 125 0.30 14.35 -5.01
CA GLU A 125 0.59 15.36 -6.04
C GLU A 125 2.09 15.49 -6.29
N ILE A 126 2.91 15.52 -5.25
CA ILE A 126 4.38 15.56 -5.39
C ILE A 126 4.89 14.30 -6.10
N LEU A 127 4.37 13.12 -5.74
CA LEU A 127 4.76 11.85 -6.35
C LEU A 127 4.34 11.74 -7.83
N LEU A 128 3.23 12.39 -8.20
CA LEU A 128 2.74 12.38 -9.57
C LEU A 128 3.48 13.39 -10.46
N THR A 129 3.70 14.61 -9.95
CA THR A 129 4.17 15.74 -10.77
C THR A 129 5.63 16.09 -10.55
N SER A 130 6.23 15.63 -9.47
CA SER A 130 7.56 16.02 -8.99
C SER A 130 7.68 17.52 -8.64
N TYR A 131 6.56 18.23 -8.46
CA TYR A 131 6.52 19.60 -7.98
C TYR A 131 6.16 19.62 -6.49
N SER A 132 6.88 20.43 -5.72
CA SER A 132 6.55 20.74 -4.34
C SER A 132 5.49 21.85 -4.33
N SER A 133 4.33 21.60 -3.75
CA SER A 133 3.47 22.67 -3.29
C SER A 133 4.02 23.20 -1.97
N SER A 134 3.88 24.50 -1.72
CA SER A 134 4.33 25.17 -0.48
C SER A 134 3.45 24.84 0.75
N HIS A 135 2.71 23.74 0.74
CA HIS A 135 1.82 23.34 1.81
C HIS A 135 2.50 22.31 2.72
N ASP A 136 2.16 22.32 3.98
CA ASP A 136 2.55 21.28 4.92
C ASP A 136 2.02 19.93 4.41
N ILE A 137 2.92 18.97 4.21
CA ILE A 137 2.59 17.64 3.72
C ILE A 137 2.18 16.78 4.90
N SER A 138 0.96 16.28 4.86
CA SER A 138 0.49 15.30 5.83
C SER A 138 0.91 13.88 5.43
N LEU A 139 1.24 13.09 6.44
CA LEU A 139 1.49 11.64 6.28
C LEU A 139 0.21 10.81 6.17
N ASN A 140 -0.95 11.42 6.42
CA ASN A 140 -2.24 10.75 6.25
C ASN A 140 -2.58 10.62 4.76
N ALA A 141 -1.83 9.79 4.04
CA ALA A 141 -1.95 9.60 2.60
C ALA A 141 -1.67 8.15 2.19
N PRO A 142 -2.55 7.49 1.41
CA PRO A 142 -2.36 6.11 0.97
C PRO A 142 -1.17 5.96 0.01
N ASP A 143 -0.66 7.06 -0.49
CA ASP A 143 0.45 7.09 -1.45
C ASP A 143 1.76 6.52 -0.88
N VAL A 144 1.97 6.57 0.44
CA VAL A 144 3.18 6.04 1.11
C VAL A 144 3.31 4.52 1.06
N SER A 145 2.22 3.81 0.78
CA SER A 145 2.19 2.33 0.67
C SER A 145 1.80 1.85 -0.72
N THR A 146 1.67 2.76 -1.69
CA THR A 146 1.27 2.39 -3.05
C THR A 146 2.45 1.79 -3.84
N GLY A 147 2.35 0.54 -4.26
CA GLY A 147 3.41 -0.19 -4.98
C GLY A 147 3.69 0.31 -6.41
N GLY A 148 4.80 -0.13 -7.02
CA GLY A 148 5.22 0.13 -8.41
C GLY A 148 5.98 1.43 -8.63
N ASP A 149 6.79 1.51 -9.69
CA ASP A 149 7.77 2.59 -9.94
C ASP A 149 7.20 3.79 -10.69
N LEU A 150 6.15 3.61 -11.50
CA LEU A 150 5.60 4.71 -12.27
C LEU A 150 4.89 5.74 -11.37
N PRO A 151 4.94 7.03 -11.74
CA PRO A 151 4.27 8.09 -11.00
C PRO A 151 2.78 7.83 -10.90
N LYS A 152 2.26 7.85 -9.69
CA LYS A 152 0.83 7.65 -9.40
C LYS A 152 0.45 8.30 -8.08
N ARG A 153 -0.84 8.57 -7.92
CA ARG A 153 -1.41 9.07 -6.68
C ARG A 153 -2.83 8.58 -6.48
N TRP A 154 -3.28 8.60 -5.24
CA TRP A 154 -4.67 8.51 -4.90
C TRP A 154 -5.31 9.89 -4.79
N THR A 155 -6.59 9.98 -5.11
CA THR A 155 -7.41 11.18 -4.95
C THR A 155 -8.85 10.79 -4.66
N ILE A 156 -9.61 11.72 -4.08
CA ILE A 156 -11.05 11.55 -3.86
C ILE A 156 -11.79 12.43 -4.85
N ASP A 157 -12.63 11.85 -5.67
CA ASP A 157 -13.53 12.61 -6.54
C ASP A 157 -14.51 13.42 -5.69
N LYS A 158 -14.42 14.73 -5.76
CA LYS A 158 -15.21 15.66 -4.93
C LYS A 158 -16.72 15.58 -5.20
N ASN A 159 -17.12 15.09 -6.38
CA ASN A 159 -18.53 15.00 -6.74
C ASN A 159 -19.17 13.70 -6.28
N THR A 160 -18.41 12.61 -6.32
CA THR A 160 -18.92 11.27 -6.05
C THR A 160 -18.42 10.68 -4.72
N GLY A 161 -17.40 11.27 -4.13
CA GLY A 161 -16.71 10.71 -2.95
C GLY A 161 -15.88 9.45 -3.23
N ARG A 162 -15.80 9.02 -4.50
CA ARG A 162 -15.09 7.80 -4.89
C ARG A 162 -13.58 8.01 -4.87
N ARG A 163 -12.86 6.98 -4.48
CA ARG A 163 -11.40 6.93 -4.50
C ARG A 163 -10.93 6.58 -5.89
N LEU A 164 -10.03 7.40 -6.43
CA LEU A 164 -9.47 7.24 -7.76
C LEU A 164 -7.96 7.07 -7.69
N LEU A 165 -7.45 6.06 -8.36
CA LEU A 165 -6.02 5.93 -8.63
C LEU A 165 -5.71 6.66 -9.94
N VAL A 166 -4.86 7.67 -9.87
CA VAL A 166 -4.35 8.43 -11.01
C VAL A 166 -2.96 7.92 -11.34
N LYS A 167 -2.73 7.46 -12.55
CA LYS A 167 -1.42 6.99 -13.03
C LYS A 167 -0.91 7.88 -14.15
N SER A 168 0.35 8.24 -14.09
CA SER A 168 1.10 8.89 -15.16
C SER A 168 2.13 7.92 -15.73
N GLY A 169 2.99 8.42 -16.60
CA GLY A 169 4.08 7.65 -17.19
C GLY A 169 5.31 8.52 -17.42
N ARG A 170 6.39 7.89 -17.85
CA ARG A 170 7.65 8.57 -18.23
C ARG A 170 7.62 9.03 -19.68
N THR A 171 6.98 8.28 -20.56
CA THR A 171 6.92 8.52 -22.01
C THR A 171 5.60 9.16 -22.44
N GLY A 172 4.55 9.10 -21.61
CA GLY A 172 3.20 9.53 -21.93
C GLY A 172 2.37 8.48 -22.69
N GLN A 173 2.95 7.32 -23.01
CA GLN A 173 2.25 6.18 -23.62
C GLN A 173 1.58 5.30 -22.58
N GLU A 174 2.13 5.22 -21.37
CA GLU A 174 1.68 4.33 -20.33
C GLU A 174 0.19 4.54 -19.96
N PRO A 175 -0.30 5.78 -19.79
CA PRO A 175 -1.72 6.01 -19.55
C PRO A 175 -2.62 5.53 -20.71
N MET A 176 -2.17 5.67 -21.94
CA MET A 176 -2.91 5.19 -23.12
C MET A 176 -2.96 3.66 -23.15
N ASN A 177 -1.84 3.00 -22.83
CA ASN A 177 -1.77 1.54 -22.78
C ASN A 177 -2.74 0.97 -21.76
N GLU A 178 -2.87 1.56 -20.58
CA GLU A 178 -3.84 1.16 -19.55
C GLU A 178 -5.29 1.23 -20.09
N VAL A 179 -5.63 2.34 -20.75
CA VAL A 179 -6.98 2.54 -21.32
C VAL A 179 -7.25 1.58 -22.48
N ILE A 180 -6.27 1.37 -23.38
CA ILE A 180 -6.42 0.42 -24.50
C ILE A 180 -6.60 -0.99 -23.95
N ALA A 181 -5.77 -1.41 -23.00
CA ALA A 181 -5.87 -2.73 -22.37
C ALA A 181 -7.23 -2.95 -21.71
N SER A 182 -7.71 -1.98 -20.93
CA SER A 182 -9.01 -2.10 -20.26
C SER A 182 -10.17 -2.20 -21.26
N ARG A 183 -10.15 -1.42 -22.36
CA ARG A 183 -11.14 -1.50 -23.43
C ARG A 183 -11.08 -2.82 -24.19
N LEU A 184 -9.86 -3.35 -24.41
CA LEU A 184 -9.69 -4.66 -25.04
C LEU A 184 -10.28 -5.77 -24.17
N CYS A 185 -9.96 -5.76 -22.86
CA CYS A 185 -10.54 -6.70 -21.90
C CYS A 185 -12.08 -6.66 -21.93
N ALA A 186 -12.67 -5.46 -21.92
CA ALA A 186 -14.12 -5.30 -21.99
C ALA A 186 -14.71 -5.92 -23.26
N ARG A 187 -14.04 -5.76 -24.43
CA ARG A 187 -14.48 -6.38 -25.69
C ARG A 187 -14.34 -7.89 -25.72
N LEU A 188 -13.35 -8.42 -25.02
CA LEU A 188 -13.10 -9.86 -24.90
C LEU A 188 -13.93 -10.53 -23.80
N GLY A 189 -14.72 -9.77 -23.05
CA GLY A 189 -15.47 -10.28 -21.90
C GLY A 189 -14.57 -10.68 -20.72
N VAL A 190 -13.34 -10.16 -20.65
CA VAL A 190 -12.41 -10.41 -19.54
C VAL A 190 -12.66 -9.35 -18.46
N PRO A 191 -12.97 -9.76 -17.22
CA PRO A 191 -13.12 -8.82 -16.12
C PRO A 191 -11.83 -8.00 -15.91
N ALA A 192 -11.95 -6.68 -15.93
CA ALA A 192 -10.84 -5.77 -15.71
C ALA A 192 -11.35 -4.43 -15.18
N VAL A 193 -10.50 -3.72 -14.44
CA VAL A 193 -10.80 -2.37 -13.96
C VAL A 193 -10.90 -1.41 -15.16
N PRO A 194 -12.00 -0.64 -15.31
CA PRO A 194 -12.11 0.34 -16.38
C PRO A 194 -11.19 1.52 -16.15
N TYR A 195 -10.40 1.86 -17.16
CA TYR A 195 -9.54 3.04 -17.16
C TYR A 195 -10.08 4.13 -18.08
N SER A 196 -9.94 5.39 -17.65
CA SER A 196 -10.27 6.59 -18.42
C SER A 196 -9.06 7.48 -18.59
N LEU A 197 -8.94 8.15 -19.75
CA LEU A 197 -7.92 9.17 -19.96
C LEU A 197 -8.34 10.48 -19.30
N ALA A 198 -7.38 11.15 -18.69
CA ALA A 198 -7.53 12.46 -18.08
C ALA A 198 -6.27 13.31 -18.28
N ARG A 199 -6.28 14.55 -17.83
CA ARG A 199 -5.13 15.44 -17.77
C ARG A 199 -4.92 15.92 -16.33
N SER A 200 -3.66 15.93 -15.90
CA SER A 200 -3.20 16.59 -14.67
C SER A 200 -2.19 17.65 -15.08
N GLY A 201 -2.62 18.92 -15.10
CA GLY A 201 -1.87 19.99 -15.74
C GLY A 201 -1.62 19.67 -17.22
N ASN A 202 -0.36 19.69 -17.65
CA ASN A 202 0.04 19.37 -19.00
C ASN A 202 0.33 17.88 -19.24
N ARG A 203 0.22 17.02 -18.21
CA ARG A 203 0.51 15.59 -18.33
C ARG A 203 -0.73 14.80 -18.69
N LEU A 204 -0.57 13.83 -19.60
CA LEU A 204 -1.56 12.81 -19.84
C LEU A 204 -1.51 11.81 -18.68
N VAL A 205 -2.66 11.50 -18.13
CA VAL A 205 -2.83 10.51 -17.06
C VAL A 205 -3.99 9.58 -17.40
N CYS A 206 -4.04 8.44 -16.75
CA CYS A 206 -5.26 7.63 -16.71
C CYS A 206 -5.75 7.50 -15.27
N THR A 207 -7.04 7.28 -15.14
CA THR A 207 -7.71 7.12 -13.86
C THR A 207 -8.52 5.85 -13.84
N CYS A 208 -8.56 5.18 -12.70
CA CYS A 208 -9.52 4.14 -12.41
C CYS A 208 -10.07 4.31 -11.00
N GLU A 209 -11.29 3.84 -10.78
CA GLU A 209 -11.84 3.78 -9.41
C GLU A 209 -11.11 2.70 -8.61
N ASP A 210 -11.05 2.89 -7.30
CA ASP A 210 -10.67 1.83 -6.40
C ASP A 210 -11.67 0.68 -6.57
N MET A 211 -11.14 -0.51 -6.81
CA MET A 211 -11.96 -1.70 -7.03
C MET A 211 -12.23 -2.45 -5.73
N LEU A 212 -11.63 -2.01 -4.63
CA LEU A 212 -11.70 -2.67 -3.34
C LEU A 212 -12.61 -1.93 -2.37
N THR A 213 -13.16 -2.68 -1.46
CA THR A 213 -13.87 -2.18 -0.28
C THR A 213 -13.06 -2.46 0.99
N ASN A 214 -13.51 -1.94 2.12
CA ASN A 214 -12.87 -2.20 3.41
C ASN A 214 -13.04 -3.65 3.91
N HIS A 215 -13.51 -4.58 3.06
CA HIS A 215 -13.67 -6.02 3.34
C HIS A 215 -12.98 -6.90 2.30
N GLU A 216 -12.19 -6.30 1.41
CA GLU A 216 -11.52 -6.99 0.31
C GLU A 216 -10.02 -6.67 0.31
N GLU A 217 -9.21 -7.57 -0.24
CA GLU A 217 -7.78 -7.36 -0.43
C GLU A 217 -7.34 -7.70 -1.85
N LEU A 218 -6.34 -7.01 -2.34
CA LEU A 218 -5.70 -7.28 -3.61
C LEU A 218 -4.52 -8.22 -3.40
N VAL A 219 -4.69 -9.46 -3.81
CA VAL A 219 -3.63 -10.47 -3.79
C VAL A 219 -3.05 -10.64 -5.18
N SER A 220 -1.75 -10.44 -5.34
CA SER A 220 -1.10 -10.62 -6.64
C SER A 220 -0.96 -12.11 -7.00
N ALA A 221 -0.98 -12.42 -8.31
CA ALA A 221 -0.73 -13.77 -8.78
C ALA A 221 0.62 -14.34 -8.28
N TRP A 222 1.61 -13.47 -8.08
CA TRP A 222 2.91 -13.87 -7.51
C TRP A 222 2.77 -14.36 -6.06
N GLN A 223 2.03 -13.66 -5.21
CA GLN A 223 1.76 -14.06 -3.82
C GLN A 223 1.04 -15.42 -3.79
N VAL A 224 0.01 -15.59 -4.64
CA VAL A 224 -0.69 -16.88 -4.78
C VAL A 224 0.26 -17.99 -5.20
N LEU A 225 1.12 -17.76 -6.20
CA LEU A 225 2.08 -18.77 -6.65
C LEU A 225 3.12 -19.12 -5.59
N GLN A 226 3.56 -18.16 -4.78
CA GLN A 226 4.47 -18.43 -3.66
C GLN A 226 3.76 -19.27 -2.57
N SER A 227 2.50 -19.02 -2.29
CA SER A 227 1.74 -19.80 -1.33
C SER A 227 1.59 -21.28 -1.75
N VAL A 228 1.35 -21.55 -3.02
CA VAL A 228 1.19 -22.91 -3.57
C VAL A 228 2.53 -23.68 -3.61
N LYS A 229 3.66 -23.04 -3.98
CA LYS A 229 4.97 -23.69 -4.04
C LYS A 229 5.44 -24.24 -2.69
N THR A 230 5.06 -23.60 -1.60
CA THR A 230 5.44 -24.04 -0.26
C THR A 230 4.60 -25.20 0.27
N THR A 231 3.41 -25.45 -0.28
CA THR A 231 2.57 -26.58 0.08
C THR A 231 2.96 -27.91 -0.61
N ASN A 232 3.62 -27.82 -1.76
CA ASN A 232 3.94 -28.99 -2.58
C ASN A 232 5.37 -29.54 -2.41
N GLY A 233 6.16 -29.04 -1.46
CA GLY A 233 7.44 -29.63 -1.02
C GLY A 233 8.36 -30.06 -2.16
N LEU A 234 8.76 -29.12 -3.03
CA LEU A 234 9.88 -29.34 -3.98
C LEU A 234 11.15 -28.68 -3.46
#